data_50ec87f5e047a991ef26553749fe3051
#
_entry.id   50ec87f5e047a991ef26553749fe3051
#
_cell.length_a   1.000
_cell.length_b   1.000
_cell.length_c   1.000
_cell.angle_alpha   90.00
_cell.angle_beta   90.00
_cell.angle_gamma   90.00
#
_symmetry.space_group_name_H-M   'P 1'
#
loop_
_entity.id
_entity.type
_entity.pdbx_description
1 polymer ?
#
loop_
_entity_poly.entity_id
_entity_poly.type
_entity_poly.pdbx_seq_one_letter_code
_entity_poly.pdbx_strand_id
1 'polypeptide(L)'
;VNIGRIENKMKQWQQLAPMAREVSKAILKRARLSPDFNLDTLQTTTMILDQMDMAVKESLIGLKKMFVFDMDNTLLKGRYIYHVAERFNFRKELLDIINNNQENYLITKLIAKLLRGLNFAQLIAAADEMEIVQDAADVIAELKKREYIVGIISDSYNFVAAHIANKIGAHFSIANELEFSESKATGEVKVLSYFIKTRQSKCNHNFCKSNALVHLSQKYNIPLANIIAIGDSENDICMIKYSGIGVAFCSENKVLNSIADRIITEKKFAPVLEFAK
;
A
#
# COMPACT_ATOMS: atom_id res chain seq x y z
N VAL A 1 22.27 -12.47 -5.54
CA VAL A 1 21.45 -13.70 -5.76
C VAL A 1 20.86 -13.59 -7.16
N ASN A 2 21.12 -14.58 -8.02
CA ASN A 2 20.71 -14.54 -9.44
C ASN A 2 19.21 -14.84 -9.54
N ILE A 3 18.40 -13.79 -9.72
CA ILE A 3 16.93 -13.81 -9.76
C ILE A 3 16.41 -14.74 -10.85
N GLY A 4 17.03 -14.77 -12.04
CA GLY A 4 16.66 -15.68 -13.13
C GLY A 4 16.79 -17.16 -12.78
N ARG A 5 17.65 -17.49 -11.81
CA ARG A 5 17.81 -18.86 -11.31
C ARG A 5 16.69 -19.26 -10.34
N ILE A 6 16.14 -18.26 -9.62
CA ILE A 6 15.01 -18.43 -8.71
C ILE A 6 13.71 -18.57 -9.52
N GLU A 7 13.50 -17.71 -10.52
CA GLU A 7 12.33 -17.78 -11.41
C GLU A 7 12.24 -19.10 -12.19
N ASN A 8 13.37 -19.62 -12.68
CA ASN A 8 13.41 -20.92 -13.34
C ASN A 8 13.11 -22.08 -12.37
N LYS A 9 13.59 -22.02 -11.13
CA LYS A 9 13.23 -23.00 -10.11
C LYS A 9 11.75 -22.91 -9.74
N MET A 10 11.17 -21.72 -9.69
CA MET A 10 9.75 -21.53 -9.40
C MET A 10 8.85 -22.09 -10.49
N LYS A 11 9.16 -21.84 -11.78
CA LYS A 11 8.42 -22.44 -12.90
C LYS A 11 8.48 -23.97 -12.87
N GLN A 12 9.64 -24.53 -12.55
CA GLN A 12 9.81 -25.98 -12.37
C GLN A 12 8.98 -26.50 -11.18
N TRP A 13 8.93 -25.77 -10.06
CA TRP A 13 8.12 -26.16 -8.89
C TRP A 13 6.62 -26.02 -9.14
N GLN A 14 6.15 -24.98 -9.82
CA GLN A 14 4.74 -24.86 -10.23
C GLN A 14 4.28 -26.02 -11.12
N GLN A 15 5.19 -26.56 -11.91
CA GLN A 15 4.93 -27.76 -12.71
C GLN A 15 5.03 -29.07 -11.89
N LEU A 16 5.92 -29.13 -10.90
CA LEU A 16 6.20 -30.31 -10.10
C LEU A 16 5.27 -30.48 -8.89
N ALA A 17 4.73 -29.41 -8.34
CA ALA A 17 3.84 -29.49 -7.17
C ALA A 17 2.57 -30.34 -7.40
N PRO A 18 1.88 -30.25 -8.53
CA PRO A 18 0.79 -31.17 -8.85
C PRO A 18 1.28 -32.62 -8.99
N MET A 19 2.43 -32.85 -9.64
CA MET A 19 3.04 -34.18 -9.79
C MET A 19 3.48 -34.76 -8.43
N ALA A 20 4.07 -33.95 -7.54
CA ALA A 20 4.45 -34.39 -6.20
C ALA A 20 3.23 -34.84 -5.38
N ARG A 21 2.10 -34.12 -5.49
CA ARG A 21 0.83 -34.54 -4.86
C ARG A 21 0.29 -35.85 -5.42
N GLU A 22 0.34 -36.05 -6.72
CA GLU A 22 -0.11 -37.30 -7.37
C GLU A 22 0.82 -38.47 -7.04
N VAL A 23 2.13 -38.24 -7.03
CA VAL A 23 3.13 -39.23 -6.59
C VAL A 23 2.91 -39.61 -5.12
N SER A 24 2.67 -38.64 -4.23
CA SER A 24 2.37 -38.89 -2.83
C SER A 24 1.09 -39.71 -2.65
N LYS A 25 0.03 -39.40 -3.39
CA LYS A 25 -1.21 -40.19 -3.41
C LYS A 25 -0.98 -41.62 -3.90
N ALA A 26 -0.19 -41.78 -4.96
CA ALA A 26 0.17 -43.08 -5.53
C ALA A 26 1.00 -43.92 -4.54
N ILE A 27 1.97 -43.31 -3.86
CA ILE A 27 2.78 -43.95 -2.81
C ILE A 27 1.89 -44.38 -1.64
N LEU A 28 1.00 -43.48 -1.16
CA LEU A 28 0.05 -43.77 -0.08
C LEU A 28 -0.90 -44.91 -0.45
N LYS A 29 -1.39 -44.95 -1.70
CA LYS A 29 -2.24 -46.02 -2.19
C LYS A 29 -1.50 -47.35 -2.25
N ARG A 30 -0.23 -47.34 -2.68
CA ARG A 30 0.61 -48.54 -2.79
C ARG A 30 1.08 -49.02 -1.41
N ALA A 31 1.41 -48.11 -0.51
CA ALA A 31 1.79 -48.41 0.86
C ALA A 31 0.66 -49.11 1.63
N ARG A 32 -0.60 -48.70 1.45
CA ARG A 32 -1.78 -49.33 2.08
C ARG A 32 -2.03 -50.77 1.61
N LEU A 33 -1.40 -51.18 0.51
CA LEU A 33 -1.53 -52.52 -0.08
C LEU A 33 -0.32 -53.39 0.19
N SER A 34 0.72 -52.91 0.91
CA SER A 34 1.93 -53.66 1.23
C SER A 34 1.89 -54.22 2.63
N PRO A 35 2.17 -55.50 2.83
CA PRO A 35 2.21 -56.13 4.19
C PRO A 35 3.35 -55.59 5.06
N ASP A 36 4.38 -54.96 4.50
CA ASP A 36 5.53 -54.39 5.20
C ASP A 36 5.44 -52.87 5.39
N PHE A 37 4.24 -52.32 5.39
CA PHE A 37 4.02 -50.88 5.51
C PHE A 37 4.40 -50.36 6.89
N ASN A 38 5.44 -49.54 6.97
CA ASN A 38 5.89 -48.89 8.19
C ASN A 38 5.23 -47.52 8.37
N LEU A 39 4.43 -47.38 9.43
CA LEU A 39 3.71 -46.14 9.74
C LEU A 39 4.67 -44.94 10.01
N ASP A 40 5.86 -45.22 10.60
CA ASP A 40 6.88 -44.22 10.89
C ASP A 40 7.47 -43.62 9.63
N THR A 41 7.67 -44.43 8.58
CA THR A 41 8.14 -43.96 7.27
C THR A 41 7.12 -43.03 6.63
N LEU A 42 5.83 -43.32 6.78
CA LEU A 42 4.76 -42.47 6.28
C LEU A 42 4.70 -41.14 7.01
N GLN A 43 4.77 -41.16 8.34
CA GLN A 43 4.77 -39.95 9.18
C GLN A 43 5.98 -39.06 8.83
N THR A 44 7.17 -39.66 8.72
CA THR A 44 8.40 -38.95 8.35
C THR A 44 8.30 -38.34 6.96
N THR A 45 7.76 -39.08 5.99
CA THR A 45 7.58 -38.57 4.62
C THR A 45 6.56 -37.43 4.58
N THR A 46 5.46 -37.51 5.34
CA THR A 46 4.46 -36.46 5.44
C THR A 46 5.06 -35.20 6.07
N MET A 47 5.80 -35.33 7.17
CA MET A 47 6.50 -34.20 7.81
C MET A 47 7.49 -33.52 6.88
N ILE A 48 8.26 -34.28 6.09
CA ILE A 48 9.20 -33.70 5.11
C ILE A 48 8.44 -32.93 4.02
N LEU A 49 7.34 -33.48 3.51
CA LEU A 49 6.50 -32.80 2.50
C LEU A 49 5.88 -31.52 3.04
N ASP A 50 5.40 -31.53 4.28
CA ASP A 50 4.84 -30.33 4.94
C ASP A 50 5.92 -29.26 5.18
N GLN A 51 7.14 -29.66 5.59
CA GLN A 51 8.26 -28.74 5.73
C GLN A 51 8.69 -28.14 4.38
N MET A 52 8.72 -28.96 3.31
CA MET A 52 9.01 -28.48 1.97
C MET A 52 7.92 -27.52 1.46
N ASP A 53 6.64 -27.80 1.69
CA ASP A 53 5.53 -26.90 1.33
C ASP A 53 5.61 -25.58 2.10
N MET A 54 5.96 -25.62 3.40
CA MET A 54 6.22 -24.42 4.19
C MET A 54 7.40 -23.61 3.66
N ALA A 55 8.54 -24.24 3.38
CA ALA A 55 9.72 -23.56 2.85
C ALA A 55 9.46 -22.93 1.48
N VAL A 56 8.67 -23.61 0.61
CA VAL A 56 8.24 -23.06 -0.67
C VAL A 56 7.29 -21.89 -0.48
N LYS A 57 6.32 -21.98 0.44
CA LYS A 57 5.42 -20.88 0.78
C LYS A 57 6.19 -19.68 1.33
N GLU A 58 7.14 -19.89 2.22
CA GLU A 58 8.02 -18.83 2.75
C GLU A 58 8.85 -18.17 1.64
N SER A 59 9.41 -18.96 0.73
CA SER A 59 10.16 -18.46 -0.43
C SER A 59 9.26 -17.65 -1.38
N LEU A 60 8.01 -18.08 -1.59
CA LEU A 60 7.03 -17.37 -2.41
C LEU A 60 6.56 -16.06 -1.73
N ILE A 61 6.46 -16.04 -0.39
CA ILE A 61 6.15 -14.84 0.37
C ILE A 61 7.27 -13.81 0.20
N GLY A 62 8.53 -14.22 0.24
CA GLY A 62 9.69 -13.35 0.03
C GLY A 62 9.75 -12.71 -1.37
N LEU A 63 8.97 -13.20 -2.33
CA LEU A 63 8.91 -12.67 -3.70
C LEU A 63 7.77 -11.68 -3.92
N LYS A 64 6.77 -11.64 -3.03
CA LYS A 64 5.72 -10.63 -3.11
C LYS A 64 6.29 -9.26 -2.80
N LYS A 65 5.93 -8.28 -3.62
CA LYS A 65 6.38 -6.89 -3.51
C LYS A 65 5.21 -5.93 -3.60
N MET A 66 5.36 -4.76 -3.04
CA MET A 66 4.31 -3.75 -3.00
C MET A 66 4.87 -2.37 -3.34
N PHE A 67 4.09 -1.60 -4.08
CA PHE A 67 4.24 -0.16 -4.21
C PHE A 67 3.14 0.57 -3.46
N VAL A 68 3.52 1.57 -2.69
CA VAL A 68 2.58 2.43 -1.97
C VAL A 68 2.86 3.88 -2.35
N PHE A 69 1.82 4.55 -2.81
CA PHE A 69 1.88 5.96 -3.19
C PHE A 69 1.13 6.80 -2.17
N ASP A 70 1.66 7.96 -1.84
CA ASP A 70 0.85 9.05 -1.33
C ASP A 70 -0.05 9.59 -2.45
N MET A 71 -1.11 10.33 -2.10
CA MET A 71 -2.08 10.86 -3.05
C MET A 71 -1.83 12.34 -3.38
N ASP A 72 -1.92 13.19 -2.37
CA ASP A 72 -1.88 14.64 -2.53
C ASP A 72 -0.46 15.13 -2.88
N ASN A 73 -0.29 15.97 -3.90
CA ASN A 73 0.99 16.38 -4.51
C ASN A 73 1.86 15.23 -5.06
N THR A 74 1.51 13.97 -4.82
CA THR A 74 2.20 12.79 -5.34
C THR A 74 1.49 12.28 -6.59
N LEU A 75 0.36 11.58 -6.45
CA LEU A 75 -0.47 11.14 -7.58
C LEU A 75 -1.27 12.30 -8.20
N LEU A 76 -1.76 13.21 -7.37
CA LEU A 76 -2.45 14.43 -7.79
C LEU A 76 -1.45 15.59 -7.92
N LYS A 77 -1.69 16.47 -8.90
CA LYS A 77 -0.97 17.74 -9.03
C LYS A 77 -1.60 18.78 -8.09
N GLY A 78 -1.40 18.64 -6.79
CA GLY A 78 -1.94 19.50 -5.76
C GLY A 78 -2.61 18.74 -4.64
N ARG A 79 -3.08 19.45 -3.63
CA ARG A 79 -3.81 18.86 -2.49
C ARG A 79 -5.30 18.97 -2.71
N TYR A 80 -6.00 17.84 -2.62
CA TYR A 80 -7.44 17.78 -2.80
C TYR A 80 -8.20 18.77 -1.93
N ILE A 81 -7.87 18.87 -0.64
CA ILE A 81 -8.59 19.75 0.28
C ILE A 81 -8.42 21.24 -0.07
N TYR A 82 -7.28 21.65 -0.64
CA TYR A 82 -7.10 23.03 -1.09
C TYR A 82 -8.00 23.35 -2.29
N HIS A 83 -8.11 22.41 -3.23
CA HIS A 83 -9.00 22.56 -4.38
C HIS A 83 -10.47 22.65 -3.96
N VAL A 84 -10.91 21.79 -3.03
CA VAL A 84 -12.26 21.84 -2.44
C VAL A 84 -12.49 23.17 -1.71
N ALA A 85 -11.50 23.62 -0.95
CA ALA A 85 -11.62 24.89 -0.20
C ALA A 85 -11.75 26.11 -1.12
N GLU A 86 -11.07 26.12 -2.26
CA GLU A 86 -11.24 27.18 -3.29
C GLU A 86 -12.61 27.10 -3.93
N ARG A 87 -13.03 25.92 -4.34
CA ARG A 87 -14.32 25.69 -5.01
C ARG A 87 -15.51 26.07 -4.15
N PHE A 88 -15.44 25.86 -2.84
CA PHE A 88 -16.54 26.08 -1.89
C PHE A 88 -16.29 27.28 -0.95
N ASN A 89 -15.28 28.14 -1.24
CA ASN A 89 -14.99 29.40 -0.59
C ASN A 89 -14.72 29.32 0.93
N PHE A 90 -13.98 28.28 1.40
CA PHE A 90 -13.53 28.19 2.80
C PHE A 90 -11.99 28.10 2.93
N ARG A 91 -11.24 28.62 1.95
CA ARG A 91 -9.77 28.57 1.94
C ARG A 91 -9.16 29.28 3.13
N LYS A 92 -9.74 30.39 3.58
CA LYS A 92 -9.24 31.15 4.73
C LYS A 92 -9.33 30.30 6.00
N GLU A 93 -10.49 29.71 6.26
CA GLU A 93 -10.75 28.84 7.41
C GLU A 93 -9.84 27.61 7.40
N LEU A 94 -9.60 27.03 6.22
CA LEU A 94 -8.66 25.92 6.05
C LEU A 94 -7.25 26.33 6.46
N LEU A 95 -6.76 27.46 5.98
CA LEU A 95 -5.43 27.96 6.31
C LEU A 95 -5.30 28.30 7.80
N ASP A 96 -6.34 28.90 8.40
CA ASP A 96 -6.38 29.19 9.84
C ASP A 96 -6.28 27.89 10.66
N ILE A 97 -6.97 26.82 10.25
CA ILE A 97 -6.86 25.51 10.92
C ILE A 97 -5.44 24.94 10.81
N ILE A 98 -4.85 24.96 9.62
CA ILE A 98 -3.53 24.37 9.38
C ILE A 98 -2.45 25.15 10.15
N ASN A 99 -2.50 26.47 10.14
CA ASN A 99 -1.48 27.32 10.77
C ASN A 99 -1.56 27.36 12.31
N ASN A 100 -2.76 27.16 12.90
CA ASN A 100 -2.96 27.27 14.34
C ASN A 100 -2.95 25.91 15.07
N ASN A 101 -2.77 24.79 14.36
CA ASN A 101 -2.76 23.45 14.97
C ASN A 101 -1.48 22.70 14.56
N GLN A 102 -0.92 21.95 15.50
CA GLN A 102 0.32 21.18 15.29
C GLN A 102 0.04 19.67 15.13
N GLU A 103 -1.10 19.19 15.59
CA GLU A 103 -1.43 17.75 15.53
C GLU A 103 -2.25 17.40 14.28
N ASN A 104 -1.68 16.61 13.39
CA ASN A 104 -2.33 16.18 12.15
C ASN A 104 -3.70 15.53 12.38
N TYR A 105 -3.85 14.78 13.48
CA TYR A 105 -5.15 14.19 13.85
C TYR A 105 -6.23 15.24 14.11
N LEU A 106 -5.88 16.30 14.84
CA LEU A 106 -6.80 17.41 15.14
C LEU A 106 -7.12 18.20 13.87
N ILE A 107 -6.11 18.49 13.06
CA ILE A 107 -6.27 19.17 11.76
C ILE A 107 -7.27 18.40 10.89
N THR A 108 -7.10 17.08 10.73
CA THR A 108 -8.02 16.22 9.94
C THR A 108 -9.47 16.35 10.43
N LYS A 109 -9.69 16.34 11.75
CA LYS A 109 -11.04 16.51 12.33
C LYS A 109 -11.62 17.90 12.10
N LEU A 110 -10.82 18.93 12.24
CA LEU A 110 -11.28 20.31 12.03
C LEU A 110 -11.60 20.56 10.56
N ILE A 111 -10.80 20.05 9.65
CA ILE A 111 -11.07 20.13 8.21
C ILE A 111 -12.36 19.39 7.85
N ALA A 112 -12.64 18.23 8.43
CA ALA A 112 -13.88 17.51 8.19
C ALA A 112 -15.11 18.36 8.52
N LYS A 113 -15.04 19.20 9.58
CA LYS A 113 -16.14 20.13 9.93
C LYS A 113 -16.40 21.18 8.87
N LEU A 114 -15.37 21.62 8.12
CA LEU A 114 -15.53 22.56 7.00
C LEU A 114 -16.29 21.92 5.83
N LEU A 115 -16.24 20.60 5.70
CA LEU A 115 -16.94 19.86 4.64
C LEU A 115 -18.41 19.59 4.97
N ARG A 116 -18.87 19.90 6.18
CA ARG A 116 -20.26 19.65 6.61
C ARG A 116 -21.28 20.25 5.63
N GLY A 117 -22.21 19.42 5.20
CA GLY A 117 -23.31 19.80 4.30
C GLY A 117 -22.95 19.73 2.82
N LEU A 118 -21.66 19.59 2.44
CA LEU A 118 -21.29 19.37 1.06
C LEU A 118 -21.76 17.99 0.57
N ASN A 119 -22.31 17.96 -0.65
CA ASN A 119 -22.84 16.74 -1.23
C ASN A 119 -21.71 15.85 -1.74
N PHE A 120 -21.86 14.54 -1.58
CA PHE A 120 -20.90 13.53 -2.06
C PHE A 120 -20.53 13.69 -3.54
N ALA A 121 -21.56 13.92 -4.41
CA ALA A 121 -21.34 14.13 -5.84
C ALA A 121 -20.52 15.39 -6.14
N GLN A 122 -20.72 16.47 -5.37
CA GLN A 122 -19.94 17.71 -5.50
C GLN A 122 -18.48 17.49 -5.10
N LEU A 123 -18.23 16.70 -4.07
CA LEU A 123 -16.89 16.37 -3.61
C LEU A 123 -16.16 15.44 -4.60
N ILE A 124 -16.86 14.48 -5.21
CA ILE A 124 -16.29 13.66 -6.29
C ILE A 124 -16.01 14.50 -7.54
N ALA A 125 -16.92 15.40 -7.93
CA ALA A 125 -16.69 16.29 -9.05
C ALA A 125 -15.44 17.19 -8.84
N ALA A 126 -15.19 17.65 -7.62
CA ALA A 126 -13.97 18.36 -7.29
C ALA A 126 -12.71 17.48 -7.45
N ALA A 127 -12.80 16.18 -7.13
CA ALA A 127 -11.70 15.24 -7.37
C ALA A 127 -11.47 14.98 -8.88
N ASP A 128 -12.52 14.99 -9.69
CA ASP A 128 -12.42 14.83 -11.14
C ASP A 128 -11.76 16.00 -11.86
N GLU A 129 -11.85 17.20 -11.29
CA GLU A 129 -11.19 18.41 -11.81
C GLU A 129 -9.67 18.42 -11.55
N MET A 130 -9.19 17.60 -10.62
CA MET A 130 -7.77 17.55 -10.32
C MET A 130 -7.00 16.74 -11.35
N GLU A 131 -5.86 17.29 -11.75
CA GLU A 131 -4.96 16.56 -12.62
C GLU A 131 -4.23 15.44 -11.88
N ILE A 132 -4.30 14.24 -12.44
CA ILE A 132 -3.44 13.12 -12.04
C ILE A 132 -2.13 13.22 -12.82
N VAL A 133 -1.01 12.82 -12.22
CA VAL A 133 0.28 12.73 -12.92
C VAL A 133 0.11 11.85 -14.17
N GLN A 134 0.52 12.37 -15.32
CA GLN A 134 0.12 11.88 -16.64
C GLN A 134 0.39 10.39 -16.87
N ASP A 135 1.53 9.87 -16.38
CA ASP A 135 1.96 8.50 -16.59
C ASP A 135 1.58 7.56 -15.42
N ALA A 136 0.83 8.05 -14.43
CA ALA A 136 0.50 7.27 -13.24
C ALA A 136 -0.23 5.96 -13.56
N ALA A 137 -1.26 6.01 -14.40
CA ALA A 137 -2.04 4.83 -14.77
C ALA A 137 -1.20 3.80 -15.55
N ASP A 138 -0.37 4.26 -16.49
CA ASP A 138 0.48 3.38 -17.31
C ASP A 138 1.56 2.70 -16.46
N VAL A 139 2.19 3.47 -15.55
CA VAL A 139 3.20 2.93 -14.63
C VAL A 139 2.58 1.92 -13.67
N ILE A 140 1.39 2.20 -13.12
CA ILE A 140 0.69 1.27 -12.25
C ILE A 140 0.29 0.00 -13.00
N ALA A 141 -0.18 0.12 -14.24
CA ALA A 141 -0.50 -1.03 -15.07
C ALA A 141 0.75 -1.91 -15.32
N GLU A 142 1.91 -1.28 -15.59
CA GLU A 142 3.17 -2.01 -15.76
C GLU A 142 3.65 -2.67 -14.46
N LEU A 143 3.55 -2.00 -13.31
CA LEU A 143 3.86 -2.59 -12.00
C LEU A 143 2.97 -3.80 -11.70
N LYS A 144 1.69 -3.74 -12.05
CA LYS A 144 0.76 -4.88 -11.91
C LYS A 144 1.14 -6.05 -12.81
N LYS A 145 1.57 -5.81 -14.05
CA LYS A 145 2.09 -6.87 -14.94
C LYS A 145 3.33 -7.54 -14.36
N ARG A 146 4.14 -6.81 -13.59
CA ARG A 146 5.30 -7.32 -12.83
C ARG A 146 4.91 -7.94 -11.49
N GLU A 147 3.62 -8.22 -11.27
CA GLU A 147 3.05 -8.86 -10.07
C GLU A 147 3.21 -8.05 -8.77
N TYR A 148 3.43 -6.73 -8.85
CA TYR A 148 3.41 -5.87 -7.67
C TYR A 148 1.98 -5.61 -7.21
N ILE A 149 1.77 -5.62 -5.89
CA ILE A 149 0.58 -5.05 -5.28
C ILE A 149 0.79 -3.54 -5.23
N VAL A 150 -0.15 -2.77 -5.76
CA VAL A 150 -0.04 -1.30 -5.83
C VAL A 150 -1.21 -0.67 -5.10
N GLY A 151 -0.96 0.31 -4.25
CA GLY A 151 -2.00 1.01 -3.52
C GLY A 151 -1.65 2.42 -3.08
N ILE A 152 -2.62 3.07 -2.45
CA ILE A 152 -2.54 4.43 -1.95
C ILE A 152 -2.61 4.42 -0.42
N ILE A 153 -1.74 5.20 0.25
CA ILE A 153 -1.88 5.58 1.65
C ILE A 153 -1.95 7.11 1.71
N SER A 154 -3.09 7.66 2.13
CA SER A 154 -3.31 9.10 2.22
C SER A 154 -3.88 9.50 3.58
N ASP A 155 -3.50 10.65 4.07
CA ASP A 155 -4.12 11.31 5.23
C ASP A 155 -5.39 12.09 4.88
N SER A 156 -5.77 12.13 3.61
CA SER A 156 -7.03 12.67 3.08
C SER A 156 -8.22 11.74 3.39
N TYR A 157 -9.24 11.69 2.55
CA TYR A 157 -10.48 10.96 2.78
C TYR A 157 -10.62 9.73 1.86
N ASN A 158 -11.22 8.67 2.40
CA ASN A 158 -11.36 7.37 1.73
C ASN A 158 -12.12 7.45 0.40
N PHE A 159 -13.18 8.26 0.31
CA PHE A 159 -13.98 8.35 -0.91
C PHE A 159 -13.17 8.91 -2.09
N VAL A 160 -12.35 9.95 -1.85
CA VAL A 160 -11.47 10.50 -2.90
C VAL A 160 -10.29 9.57 -3.18
N ALA A 161 -9.66 8.99 -2.15
CA ALA A 161 -8.57 8.06 -2.34
C ALA A 161 -9.00 6.81 -3.13
N ALA A 162 -10.20 6.28 -2.85
CA ALA A 162 -10.78 5.17 -3.60
C ALA A 162 -11.14 5.57 -5.05
N HIS A 163 -11.68 6.78 -5.25
CA HIS A 163 -11.98 7.29 -6.58
C HIS A 163 -10.71 7.41 -7.44
N ILE A 164 -9.64 7.99 -6.91
CA ILE A 164 -8.35 8.09 -7.60
C ILE A 164 -7.74 6.71 -7.82
N ALA A 165 -7.77 5.81 -6.81
CA ALA A 165 -7.27 4.45 -6.95
C ALA A 165 -7.96 3.70 -8.10
N ASN A 166 -9.27 3.84 -8.25
CA ASN A 166 -10.04 3.27 -9.36
C ASN A 166 -9.62 3.86 -10.71
N LYS A 167 -9.44 5.19 -10.80
CA LYS A 167 -9.03 5.86 -12.05
C LYS A 167 -7.66 5.40 -12.55
N ILE A 168 -6.71 5.16 -11.65
CA ILE A 168 -5.35 4.72 -12.00
C ILE A 168 -5.18 3.20 -11.97
N GLY A 169 -6.23 2.45 -11.61
CA GLY A 169 -6.21 0.99 -11.56
C GLY A 169 -5.39 0.39 -10.40
N ALA A 170 -5.22 1.11 -9.28
CA ALA A 170 -4.57 0.58 -8.09
C ALA A 170 -5.41 -0.52 -7.42
N HIS A 171 -4.77 -1.40 -6.62
CA HIS A 171 -5.47 -2.52 -5.97
C HIS A 171 -6.22 -2.12 -4.71
N PHE A 172 -5.77 -1.07 -4.02
CA PHE A 172 -6.38 -0.61 -2.77
C PHE A 172 -6.06 0.86 -2.50
N SER A 173 -6.83 1.45 -1.58
CA SER A 173 -6.51 2.72 -0.94
C SER A 173 -6.78 2.64 0.56
N ILE A 174 -5.98 3.35 1.34
CA ILE A 174 -6.17 3.57 2.79
C ILE A 174 -6.17 5.06 3.04
N ALA A 175 -7.26 5.58 3.59
CA ALA A 175 -7.42 6.98 4.00
C ALA A 175 -8.50 7.11 5.08
N ASN A 176 -8.65 8.30 5.67
CA ASN A 176 -9.63 8.53 6.74
C ASN A 176 -11.07 8.45 6.22
N GLU A 177 -11.99 7.97 7.04
CA GLU A 177 -13.40 7.81 6.67
C GLU A 177 -14.19 9.07 6.98
N LEU A 178 -14.49 9.91 5.98
CA LEU A 178 -15.45 11.01 6.13
C LEU A 178 -16.86 10.41 6.19
N GLU A 179 -17.63 10.83 7.19
CA GLU A 179 -19.00 10.35 7.37
C GLU A 179 -19.98 11.12 6.49
N PHE A 180 -20.91 10.38 5.89
CA PHE A 180 -22.01 10.93 5.08
C PHE A 180 -23.36 10.48 5.63
N SER A 181 -24.33 11.39 5.64
CA SER A 181 -25.75 11.13 5.89
C SER A 181 -26.55 11.76 4.76
N GLU A 182 -27.48 11.03 4.16
CA GLU A 182 -28.29 11.49 3.03
C GLU A 182 -27.45 12.14 1.90
N SER A 183 -26.32 11.52 1.58
CA SER A 183 -25.36 12.00 0.58
C SER A 183 -24.65 13.32 0.91
N LYS A 184 -24.78 13.84 2.14
CA LYS A 184 -24.08 15.04 2.60
C LYS A 184 -23.07 14.69 3.67
N ALA A 185 -21.90 15.32 3.64
CA ALA A 185 -20.89 15.18 4.68
C ALA A 185 -21.43 15.68 6.01
N THR A 186 -21.30 14.88 7.07
CA THR A 186 -21.77 15.25 8.43
C THR A 186 -20.80 16.21 9.13
N GLY A 187 -19.58 16.31 8.63
CA GLY A 187 -18.48 17.02 9.28
C GLY A 187 -17.73 16.16 10.30
N GLU A 188 -18.09 14.90 10.43
CA GLU A 188 -17.37 13.95 11.27
C GLU A 188 -16.45 13.04 10.42
N VAL A 189 -15.30 12.70 10.98
CA VAL A 189 -14.33 11.81 10.36
C VAL A 189 -13.88 10.74 11.34
N LYS A 190 -13.93 9.51 10.90
CA LYS A 190 -13.30 8.40 11.59
C LYS A 190 -11.89 8.21 11.08
N VAL A 191 -10.93 8.53 11.92
CA VAL A 191 -9.53 8.22 11.64
C VAL A 191 -9.33 6.72 11.80
N LEU A 192 -8.82 6.07 10.75
CA LEU A 192 -8.64 4.64 10.77
C LEU A 192 -7.60 4.23 11.82
N SER A 193 -7.88 3.13 12.53
CA SER A 193 -6.95 2.54 13.50
C SER A 193 -5.58 2.23 12.92
N TYR A 194 -5.48 2.04 11.59
CA TYR A 194 -4.23 1.77 10.88
C TYR A 194 -3.23 2.92 10.93
N PHE A 195 -3.68 4.17 11.13
CA PHE A 195 -2.80 5.31 11.30
C PHE A 195 -2.38 5.53 12.76
N ILE A 196 -3.11 4.94 13.71
CA ILE A 196 -2.89 5.15 15.14
C ILE A 196 -1.72 4.28 15.62
N LYS A 197 -0.93 4.85 16.52
CA LYS A 197 0.21 4.18 17.15
C LYS A 197 -0.22 2.91 17.89
N THR A 198 0.52 1.83 17.65
CA THR A 198 0.39 0.54 18.33
C THR A 198 1.73 0.10 18.92
N ARG A 199 1.78 -1.03 19.60
CA ARG A 199 3.05 -1.62 20.07
C ARG A 199 3.99 -2.02 18.92
N GLN A 200 3.47 -2.22 17.70
CA GLN A 200 4.22 -2.63 16.51
C GLN A 200 4.69 -1.43 15.67
N SER A 201 4.28 -0.21 16.04
CA SER A 201 4.66 1.03 15.35
C SER A 201 6.17 1.20 15.33
N LYS A 202 6.69 1.64 14.20
CA LYS A 202 8.14 1.87 13.98
C LYS A 202 8.60 3.27 14.40
N CYS A 203 7.66 4.20 14.63
CA CYS A 203 7.93 5.57 15.07
C CYS A 203 7.13 5.93 16.31
N ASN A 204 7.42 7.10 16.89
CA ASN A 204 6.75 7.58 18.11
C ASN A 204 5.53 8.48 17.85
N HIS A 205 5.19 8.76 16.61
CA HIS A 205 4.03 9.59 16.28
C HIS A 205 2.72 8.87 16.61
N ASN A 206 1.80 9.57 17.25
CA ASN A 206 0.49 9.00 17.61
C ASN A 206 -0.37 8.68 16.37
N PHE A 207 -0.17 9.46 15.30
CA PHE A 207 -0.81 9.31 14.01
C PHE A 207 0.26 9.35 12.91
N CYS A 208 0.37 8.28 12.09
CA CYS A 208 1.42 8.19 11.09
C CYS A 208 1.11 7.19 9.97
N LYS A 209 1.43 7.55 8.72
CA LYS A 209 1.31 6.67 7.54
C LYS A 209 2.16 5.40 7.66
N SER A 210 3.28 5.42 8.41
CA SER A 210 4.08 4.23 8.65
C SER A 210 3.33 3.12 9.40
N ASN A 211 2.32 3.46 10.20
CA ASN A 211 1.49 2.45 10.88
C ASN A 211 0.59 1.73 9.87
N ALA A 212 0.03 2.45 8.90
CA ALA A 212 -0.70 1.85 7.79
C ALA A 212 0.21 0.96 6.93
N LEU A 213 1.47 1.35 6.70
CA LEU A 213 2.46 0.53 6.00
C LEU A 213 2.72 -0.80 6.74
N VAL A 214 2.91 -0.76 8.07
CA VAL A 214 3.07 -1.97 8.91
C VAL A 214 1.83 -2.85 8.84
N HIS A 215 0.64 -2.27 8.91
CA HIS A 215 -0.61 -3.01 8.76
C HIS A 215 -0.71 -3.71 7.39
N LEU A 216 -0.38 -3.02 6.30
CA LEU A 216 -0.37 -3.60 4.96
C LEU A 216 0.66 -4.72 4.81
N SER A 217 1.87 -4.53 5.37
CA SER A 217 2.91 -5.56 5.42
C SER A 217 2.38 -6.86 6.04
N GLN A 218 1.67 -6.77 7.15
CA GLN A 218 1.05 -7.91 7.82
C GLN A 218 -0.13 -8.50 7.02
N LYS A 219 -1.06 -7.65 6.56
CA LYS A 219 -2.25 -8.07 5.82
C LYS A 219 -1.92 -8.85 4.56
N TYR A 220 -0.92 -8.40 3.81
CA TYR A 220 -0.51 -9.01 2.54
C TYR A 220 0.63 -10.02 2.70
N ASN A 221 1.16 -10.15 3.92
CA ASN A 221 2.33 -10.96 4.24
C ASN A 221 3.52 -10.59 3.34
N ILE A 222 3.82 -9.29 3.27
CA ILE A 222 4.92 -8.71 2.49
C ILE A 222 5.86 -8.01 3.48
N PRO A 223 7.13 -8.45 3.59
CA PRO A 223 8.11 -7.76 4.45
C PRO A 223 8.24 -6.29 4.08
N LEU A 224 8.44 -5.41 5.08
CA LEU A 224 8.67 -3.98 4.81
C LEU A 224 9.82 -3.74 3.83
N ALA A 225 10.85 -4.59 3.87
CA ALA A 225 11.98 -4.56 2.93
C ALA A 225 11.58 -4.78 1.45
N ASN A 226 10.39 -5.34 1.19
CA ASN A 226 9.84 -5.57 -0.14
C ASN A 226 8.77 -4.53 -0.52
N ILE A 227 8.62 -3.47 0.25
CA ILE A 227 7.69 -2.37 -0.02
C ILE A 227 8.48 -1.16 -0.51
N ILE A 228 8.02 -0.57 -1.60
CA ILE A 228 8.51 0.68 -2.14
C ILE A 228 7.45 1.74 -1.83
N ALA A 229 7.85 2.78 -1.11
CA ALA A 229 6.96 3.88 -0.72
C ALA A 229 7.36 5.18 -1.41
N ILE A 230 6.36 5.93 -1.89
CA ILE A 230 6.55 7.15 -2.67
C ILE A 230 5.70 8.25 -2.05
N GLY A 231 6.31 9.40 -1.76
CA GLY A 231 5.63 10.56 -1.16
C GLY A 231 6.42 11.84 -1.32
N ASP A 232 5.81 12.98 -0.97
CA ASP A 232 6.35 14.32 -1.23
C ASP A 232 6.57 15.17 0.03
N SER A 233 5.93 14.84 1.15
CA SER A 233 5.77 15.75 2.27
C SER A 233 6.26 15.19 3.61
N GLU A 234 6.20 16.03 4.64
CA GLU A 234 6.56 15.68 6.02
C GLU A 234 5.76 14.47 6.54
N ASN A 235 4.49 14.33 6.15
CA ASN A 235 3.64 13.23 6.56
C ASN A 235 4.11 11.87 6.03
N ASP A 236 4.97 11.86 5.01
CA ASP A 236 5.50 10.65 4.37
C ASP A 236 6.84 10.19 4.96
N ILE A 237 7.52 11.05 5.74
CA ILE A 237 8.88 10.80 6.27
C ILE A 237 8.99 9.39 6.86
N CYS A 238 8.10 9.02 7.77
CA CYS A 238 8.18 7.71 8.41
C CYS A 238 7.80 6.56 7.46
N MET A 239 6.87 6.77 6.54
CA MET A 239 6.50 5.77 5.53
C MET A 239 7.69 5.49 4.60
N ILE A 240 8.36 6.53 4.12
CA ILE A 240 9.57 6.48 3.31
C ILE A 240 10.71 5.80 4.07
N LYS A 241 10.98 6.24 5.31
CA LYS A 241 12.08 5.73 6.15
C LYS A 241 11.99 4.23 6.45
N TYR A 242 10.78 3.70 6.64
CA TYR A 242 10.58 2.32 7.07
C TYR A 242 10.18 1.36 5.96
N SER A 243 10.07 1.83 4.72
CA SER A 243 9.94 0.98 3.54
C SER A 243 11.30 0.39 3.13
N GLY A 244 11.30 -0.61 2.26
CA GLY A 244 12.52 -1.20 1.70
C GLY A 244 13.23 -0.29 0.72
N ILE A 245 12.47 0.51 -0.03
CA ILE A 245 12.96 1.62 -0.85
C ILE A 245 12.01 2.80 -0.64
N GLY A 246 12.53 3.88 -0.10
CA GLY A 246 11.82 5.13 0.08
C GLY A 246 12.14 6.11 -1.06
N VAL A 247 11.11 6.66 -1.68
CA VAL A 247 11.22 7.58 -2.83
C VAL A 247 10.62 8.92 -2.48
N ALA A 248 11.44 9.98 -2.48
CA ALA A 248 10.96 11.36 -2.42
C ALA A 248 10.57 11.82 -3.84
N PHE A 249 9.30 12.22 -4.00
CA PHE A 249 8.73 12.58 -5.30
C PHE A 249 8.44 14.07 -5.39
N CYS A 250 9.22 14.79 -6.18
CA CYS A 250 9.09 16.25 -6.36
C CYS A 250 9.02 17.01 -5.02
N SER A 251 9.71 16.50 -4.00
CA SER A 251 9.62 17.02 -2.64
C SER A 251 10.52 18.25 -2.45
N GLU A 252 9.98 19.27 -1.80
CA GLU A 252 10.75 20.42 -1.30
C GLU A 252 11.21 20.23 0.16
N ASN A 253 10.75 19.14 0.81
CA ASN A 253 11.11 18.85 2.20
C ASN A 253 12.53 18.29 2.29
N LYS A 254 13.43 19.08 2.87
CA LYS A 254 14.85 18.71 3.00
C LYS A 254 15.06 17.44 3.84
N VAL A 255 14.25 17.23 4.88
CA VAL A 255 14.35 16.03 5.74
C VAL A 255 13.94 14.80 4.94
N LEU A 256 12.82 14.86 4.22
CA LEU A 256 12.37 13.76 3.37
C LEU A 256 13.45 13.41 2.33
N ASN A 257 13.97 14.42 1.63
CA ASN A 257 15.01 14.23 0.63
C ASN A 257 16.30 13.62 1.20
N SER A 258 16.64 13.94 2.47
CA SER A 258 17.85 13.41 3.11
C SER A 258 17.75 11.95 3.54
N ILE A 259 16.55 11.44 3.75
CA ILE A 259 16.30 10.05 4.21
C ILE A 259 15.85 9.12 3.11
N ALA A 260 15.42 9.66 1.97
CA ALA A 260 14.95 8.87 0.85
C ALA A 260 16.10 8.12 0.15
N ASP A 261 15.88 6.89 -0.22
CA ASP A 261 16.83 6.09 -1.01
C ASP A 261 16.94 6.61 -2.45
N ARG A 262 15.88 7.22 -2.95
CA ARG A 262 15.78 7.79 -4.30
C ARG A 262 15.01 9.12 -4.28
N ILE A 263 15.41 10.03 -5.16
CA ILE A 263 14.74 11.31 -5.35
C ILE A 263 14.33 11.41 -6.82
N ILE A 264 13.06 11.70 -7.07
CA ILE A 264 12.51 11.99 -8.39
C ILE A 264 12.12 13.46 -8.39
N THR A 265 12.72 14.25 -9.26
CA THR A 265 12.50 15.70 -9.38
C THR A 265 11.53 16.07 -10.49
N GLU A 266 11.30 15.17 -11.44
CA GLU A 266 10.32 15.36 -12.50
C GLU A 266 8.96 14.80 -12.10
N LYS A 267 7.87 15.47 -12.49
CA LYS A 267 6.49 15.05 -12.21
C LYS A 267 6.08 13.89 -13.15
N LYS A 268 6.86 12.77 -13.07
CA LYS A 268 6.65 11.53 -13.84
C LYS A 268 7.02 10.32 -12.97
N PHE A 269 6.25 9.26 -13.08
CA PHE A 269 6.51 8.00 -12.35
C PHE A 269 7.35 6.99 -13.13
N ALA A 270 7.58 7.18 -14.44
CA ALA A 270 8.39 6.24 -15.24
C ALA A 270 9.71 5.83 -14.56
N PRO A 271 10.47 6.71 -13.86
CA PRO A 271 11.69 6.31 -13.17
C PRO A 271 11.48 5.25 -12.06
N VAL A 272 10.26 5.11 -11.48
CA VAL A 272 10.03 4.09 -10.44
C VAL A 272 10.10 2.67 -11.00
N LEU A 273 9.92 2.49 -12.31
CA LEU A 273 10.02 1.19 -12.97
C LEU A 273 11.45 0.62 -12.95
N GLU A 274 12.46 1.46 -12.76
CA GLU A 274 13.86 1.04 -12.59
C GLU A 274 14.09 0.30 -11.27
N PHE A 275 13.27 0.57 -10.26
CA PHE A 275 13.32 -0.06 -8.95
C PHE A 275 12.49 -1.36 -8.91
N ALA A 276 11.60 -1.54 -9.88
CA ALA A 276 10.72 -2.68 -10.04
C ALA A 276 11.45 -3.83 -10.76
N LYS A 277 12.29 -4.56 -10.02
CA LYS A 277 13.07 -5.71 -10.53
C LYS A 277 12.41 -7.01 -10.17
#